data_928780becbb97d78d1bbbd88071c4676
#
_entry.id   928780becbb97d78d1bbbd88071c4676
#
_cell.length_a   1.000
_cell.length_b   1.000
_cell.length_c   1.000
_cell.angle_alpha   90.00
_cell.angle_beta   90.00
_cell.angle_gamma   90.00
#
_symmetry.space_group_name_H-M   'P 1'
#
loop_
_entity.id
_entity.type
_entity.pdbx_description
1 polymer ?
#
loop_
_entity_poly.entity_id
_entity_poly.type
_entity_poly.pdbx_seq_one_letter_code
_entity_poly.pdbx_strand_id
1 'polypeptide(L)'
;MKLTSIITILTAYILFTGCSSSQKLETLKPEPDDASPLIYDINPSFINLPITIKLTDIENQTNAVLNGLIYEDNTIDDDDIEMKIWKQAPIKIQNDPSNPDKKLKTILPLKANIKYRIGTKKLGVELYDIREFNLNGTITLSSEAALTNWKLTTKTEFKSIDWSESPTMNVLGKNMPITYLINPAISIFKNKLEKKIDEAIEKSMDFKPNVLQAVEKICTPFQMSDTYESWLRIVPIEIYSTNAKLKNDSFLLDMGMKCNMETIVGKQPESKFNANKIILKPVTKIPNQISANIAAISSYVDASKIMTKNFAGQEFGSGNKKVTVKNVTIWHKNGKMVIALDVLGSINGTLYLNGFPKYNPQTKEIYFDKLDYVLDTKSKLMRTANWLAQGYVLRKMEESCRYSIQPNLEEGKKNMAGYLKNYSPMPGVFVNGKMEDIQFDKIQLTNQAIIAFIKINGTVNVSVNGLK
;
A
#
# COMPACT_ATOMS: atom_id res chain seq x y z
N MET A 1 12.36 -37.33 85.30
CA MET A 1 12.06 -38.02 84.03
C MET A 1 11.26 -37.22 83.04
N LYS A 2 11.56 -35.95 82.75
CA LYS A 2 10.84 -35.14 81.77
C LYS A 2 11.74 -34.25 80.86
N LEU A 3 13.05 -34.30 81.08
CA LEU A 3 13.97 -33.46 80.25
C LEU A 3 14.62 -34.21 79.10
N THR A 4 14.82 -35.54 79.24
CA THR A 4 15.43 -36.38 78.22
C THR A 4 14.55 -36.73 77.04
N SER A 5 13.19 -36.73 77.21
CA SER A 5 12.22 -36.99 76.12
C SER A 5 12.04 -35.81 75.19
N ILE A 6 12.28 -34.59 75.62
CA ILE A 6 12.12 -33.39 74.79
C ILE A 6 13.30 -33.18 73.87
N ILE A 7 14.52 -33.57 74.33
CA ILE A 7 15.74 -33.47 73.52
C ILE A 7 15.76 -34.51 72.38
N THR A 8 15.19 -35.73 72.64
CA THR A 8 15.13 -36.77 71.59
C THR A 8 14.09 -36.46 70.50
N ILE A 9 13.02 -35.72 70.80
CA ILE A 9 12.03 -35.28 69.82
C ILE A 9 12.54 -34.09 69.02
N LEU A 10 13.35 -33.21 69.61
CA LEU A 10 13.93 -32.06 68.92
C LEU A 10 15.09 -32.48 67.97
N THR A 11 15.86 -33.55 68.29
CA THR A 11 16.90 -34.11 67.41
C THR A 11 16.31 -34.92 66.25
N ALA A 12 15.10 -35.53 66.43
CA ALA A 12 14.44 -36.24 65.32
C ALA A 12 13.79 -35.26 64.33
N TYR A 13 13.44 -34.01 64.69
CA TYR A 13 12.87 -33.01 63.78
C TYR A 13 13.96 -32.33 62.91
N ILE A 14 15.22 -32.32 63.32
CA ILE A 14 16.33 -31.71 62.53
C ILE A 14 16.85 -32.65 61.46
N LEU A 15 16.52 -33.94 61.48
CA LEU A 15 16.94 -34.91 60.48
C LEU A 15 16.02 -35.04 59.29
N PHE A 16 14.86 -34.34 59.27
CA PHE A 16 13.91 -34.32 58.16
C PHE A 16 13.95 -33.06 57.30
N THR A 17 14.85 -32.11 57.52
CA THR A 17 15.14 -31.09 56.52
C THR A 17 16.03 -31.73 55.46
N GLY A 18 15.46 -32.59 54.64
CA GLY A 18 16.07 -33.09 53.44
C GLY A 18 16.33 -31.87 52.54
N CYS A 19 17.56 -31.38 52.53
CA CYS A 19 18.01 -30.53 51.43
C CYS A 19 17.73 -31.29 50.15
N SER A 20 16.74 -30.88 49.39
CA SER A 20 16.65 -31.24 47.99
C SER A 20 17.87 -30.63 47.31
N SER A 21 18.97 -31.39 47.27
CA SER A 21 20.18 -30.94 46.57
C SER A 21 19.87 -30.84 45.09
N SER A 22 19.55 -29.61 44.66
CA SER A 22 19.41 -29.32 43.22
C SER A 22 20.77 -29.57 42.56
N GLN A 23 20.80 -30.47 41.61
CA GLN A 23 22.04 -30.75 40.87
C GLN A 23 22.30 -29.64 39.86
N LYS A 24 23.51 -29.08 39.86
CA LYS A 24 23.95 -28.12 38.85
C LYS A 24 24.35 -28.85 37.56
N LEU A 25 23.70 -28.49 36.46
CA LEU A 25 24.03 -29.00 35.13
C LEU A 25 24.97 -28.03 34.42
N GLU A 26 26.17 -28.44 34.14
CA GLU A 26 27.16 -27.68 33.39
C GLU A 26 27.28 -28.25 31.96
N THR A 27 26.69 -27.56 31.00
CA THR A 27 26.68 -27.94 29.58
C THR A 27 27.44 -26.91 28.73
N LEU A 28 28.06 -27.38 27.65
CA LEU A 28 28.75 -26.50 26.71
C LEU A 28 27.72 -25.83 25.82
N LYS A 29 27.75 -24.51 25.77
CA LYS A 29 26.91 -23.70 24.87
C LYS A 29 27.33 -23.94 23.42
N PRO A 30 26.45 -24.38 22.54
CA PRO A 30 26.72 -24.37 21.09
C PRO A 30 26.87 -22.94 20.62
N GLU A 31 28.01 -22.54 20.11
CA GLU A 31 28.21 -21.20 19.59
C GLU A 31 27.36 -20.98 18.36
N PRO A 32 26.69 -19.81 18.21
CA PRO A 32 25.91 -19.45 17.00
C PRO A 32 26.80 -19.42 15.76
N ASP A 33 26.19 -19.55 14.60
CA ASP A 33 26.92 -19.31 13.35
C ASP A 33 27.20 -17.81 13.18
N ASP A 34 28.25 -17.47 12.40
CA ASP A 34 28.59 -16.09 12.08
C ASP A 34 27.43 -15.36 11.42
N ALA A 35 27.26 -14.09 11.76
CA ALA A 35 26.23 -13.25 11.17
C ALA A 35 26.57 -12.94 9.70
N SER A 36 25.96 -13.67 8.78
CA SER A 36 25.98 -13.35 7.35
C SER A 36 24.85 -12.35 7.03
N PRO A 37 24.96 -11.55 5.95
CA PRO A 37 23.86 -10.70 5.53
C PRO A 37 22.55 -11.48 5.36
N LEU A 38 21.43 -10.88 5.78
CA LEU A 38 20.11 -11.50 5.64
C LEU A 38 19.73 -11.57 4.16
N ILE A 39 19.85 -12.75 3.56
CA ILE A 39 19.51 -13.02 2.16
C ILE A 39 18.36 -14.03 2.14
N TYR A 40 17.29 -13.68 1.44
CA TYR A 40 16.17 -14.57 1.18
C TYR A 40 15.47 -14.16 -0.12
N ASP A 41 14.96 -15.13 -0.81
CA ASP A 41 14.21 -14.91 -2.05
C ASP A 41 12.71 -14.74 -1.70
N ILE A 42 12.16 -13.60 -2.07
CA ILE A 42 10.72 -13.34 -1.97
C ILE A 42 10.14 -13.22 -3.37
N ASN A 43 9.08 -13.97 -3.62
CA ASN A 43 8.29 -13.78 -4.83
C ASN A 43 7.60 -12.41 -4.76
N PRO A 44 7.75 -11.55 -5.78
CA PRO A 44 7.06 -10.27 -5.76
C PRO A 44 5.55 -10.45 -5.64
N SER A 45 4.96 -9.54 -4.90
CA SER A 45 3.51 -9.39 -4.78
C SER A 45 2.98 -8.52 -5.91
N PHE A 46 1.74 -8.75 -6.28
CA PHE A 46 1.02 -7.91 -7.22
C PHE A 46 -0.30 -7.45 -6.59
N ILE A 47 -0.48 -6.13 -6.52
CA ILE A 47 -1.69 -5.51 -6.00
C ILE A 47 -2.38 -4.79 -7.15
N ASN A 48 -3.58 -5.22 -7.51
CA ASN A 48 -4.44 -4.51 -8.46
C ASN A 48 -5.15 -3.37 -7.72
N LEU A 49 -5.13 -2.17 -8.32
CA LEU A 49 -5.70 -0.95 -7.79
C LEU A 49 -6.59 -0.31 -8.88
N PRO A 50 -7.78 -0.84 -9.17
CA PRO A 50 -8.69 -0.20 -10.11
C PRO A 50 -9.14 1.15 -9.54
N ILE A 51 -8.95 2.22 -10.31
CA ILE A 51 -9.24 3.59 -9.91
C ILE A 51 -10.43 4.09 -10.72
N THR A 52 -11.39 4.69 -10.04
CA THR A 52 -12.54 5.36 -10.66
C THR A 52 -12.48 6.84 -10.34
N ILE A 53 -12.50 7.70 -11.38
CA ILE A 53 -12.49 9.16 -11.27
C ILE A 53 -13.78 9.68 -11.93
N LYS A 54 -14.59 10.41 -11.17
CA LYS A 54 -15.84 10.95 -11.69
C LYS A 54 -15.59 12.17 -12.60
N LEU A 55 -16.36 12.30 -13.66
CA LEU A 55 -16.29 13.48 -14.54
C LEU A 55 -16.59 14.77 -13.78
N THR A 56 -17.45 14.74 -12.78
CA THR A 56 -17.74 15.89 -11.91
C THR A 56 -16.51 16.42 -11.18
N ASP A 57 -15.56 15.54 -10.79
CA ASP A 57 -14.33 15.96 -10.15
C ASP A 57 -13.40 16.65 -11.14
N ILE A 58 -13.31 16.11 -12.35
CA ILE A 58 -12.57 16.73 -13.46
C ILE A 58 -13.18 18.09 -13.83
N GLU A 59 -14.50 18.17 -13.93
CA GLU A 59 -15.24 19.41 -14.16
C GLU A 59 -14.91 20.48 -13.13
N ASN A 60 -14.96 20.13 -11.84
CA ASN A 60 -14.65 21.05 -10.74
C ASN A 60 -13.20 21.55 -10.79
N GLN A 61 -12.24 20.66 -11.00
CA GLN A 61 -10.83 21.04 -11.12
C GLN A 61 -10.57 21.90 -12.36
N THR A 62 -11.15 21.53 -13.50
CA THR A 62 -11.03 22.31 -14.73
C THR A 62 -11.63 23.71 -14.56
N ASN A 63 -12.75 23.83 -13.86
CA ASN A 63 -13.37 25.10 -13.54
C ASN A 63 -12.52 25.97 -12.60
N ALA A 64 -11.76 25.36 -11.70
CA ALA A 64 -10.82 26.07 -10.82
C ALA A 64 -9.60 26.63 -11.59
N VAL A 65 -9.07 25.85 -12.55
CA VAL A 65 -7.92 26.25 -13.37
C VAL A 65 -8.30 27.23 -14.46
N LEU A 66 -9.41 26.95 -15.17
CA LEU A 66 -9.91 27.81 -16.25
C LEU A 66 -11.00 28.74 -15.73
N ASN A 67 -10.63 29.97 -15.40
CA ASN A 67 -11.55 30.98 -14.88
C ASN A 67 -11.25 32.39 -15.39
N GLY A 68 -12.26 33.26 -15.42
CA GLY A 68 -12.12 34.66 -15.85
C GLY A 68 -11.78 34.79 -17.34
N LEU A 69 -10.75 35.58 -17.64
CA LEU A 69 -10.26 35.81 -19.00
C LEU A 69 -9.53 34.56 -19.50
N ILE A 70 -10.10 33.90 -20.50
CA ILE A 70 -9.57 32.65 -21.04
C ILE A 70 -8.77 32.83 -22.32
N TYR A 71 -9.00 33.93 -23.03
CA TYR A 71 -8.26 34.27 -24.26
C TYR A 71 -8.18 35.79 -24.39
N GLU A 72 -7.03 36.29 -24.84
CA GLU A 72 -6.77 37.68 -25.13
C GLU A 72 -5.86 37.78 -26.36
N ASP A 73 -6.28 38.62 -27.30
CA ASP A 73 -5.54 39.10 -28.41
C ASP A 73 -5.70 40.62 -28.44
N ASN A 74 -4.62 41.34 -28.20
CA ASN A 74 -4.63 42.83 -28.07
C ASN A 74 -4.07 43.52 -29.30
N THR A 75 -3.81 42.78 -30.40
CA THR A 75 -3.15 43.30 -31.60
C THR A 75 -4.10 43.31 -32.77
N ILE A 76 -4.54 44.46 -33.19
CA ILE A 76 -5.42 44.64 -34.37
C ILE A 76 -4.64 44.77 -35.68
N ASP A 77 -3.31 44.92 -35.60
CA ASP A 77 -2.50 45.30 -36.76
C ASP A 77 -2.00 44.09 -37.58
N ASP A 78 -2.07 42.89 -37.05
CA ASP A 78 -1.61 41.66 -37.73
C ASP A 78 -2.70 40.96 -38.54
N ASP A 79 -3.97 41.00 -38.07
CA ASP A 79 -5.07 40.29 -38.70
C ASP A 79 -6.41 41.06 -38.71
N ASP A 80 -6.41 42.37 -38.39
CA ASP A 80 -7.56 43.27 -38.29
C ASP A 80 -8.55 42.89 -37.18
N ILE A 81 -8.16 42.05 -36.19
CA ILE A 81 -9.02 41.57 -35.11
C ILE A 81 -8.32 41.71 -33.76
N GLU A 82 -9.00 42.33 -32.79
CA GLU A 82 -8.67 42.26 -31.38
C GLU A 82 -9.77 41.52 -30.66
N MET A 83 -9.43 40.56 -29.77
CA MET A 83 -10.43 39.70 -29.15
C MET A 83 -10.12 39.39 -27.69
N LYS A 84 -11.14 39.51 -26.84
CA LYS A 84 -11.08 39.07 -25.44
C LYS A 84 -12.25 38.14 -25.17
N ILE A 85 -11.94 36.99 -24.52
CA ILE A 85 -12.98 35.99 -24.23
C ILE A 85 -12.88 35.60 -22.75
N TRP A 86 -14.03 35.67 -22.09
CA TRP A 86 -14.17 35.29 -20.68
C TRP A 86 -15.07 34.08 -20.55
N LYS A 87 -14.73 33.20 -19.62
CA LYS A 87 -15.68 32.19 -19.12
C LYS A 87 -16.82 32.90 -18.38
N GLN A 88 -18.06 32.68 -18.81
CA GLN A 88 -19.22 33.36 -18.25
C GLN A 88 -19.91 32.54 -17.15
N ALA A 89 -19.85 31.22 -17.23
CA ALA A 89 -20.44 30.29 -16.27
C ALA A 89 -19.55 29.02 -16.13
N PRO A 90 -19.80 28.16 -15.15
CA PRO A 90 -19.08 26.89 -15.02
C PRO A 90 -19.15 26.03 -16.29
N ILE A 91 -18.00 25.49 -16.66
CA ILE A 91 -17.87 24.49 -17.71
C ILE A 91 -18.59 23.22 -17.27
N LYS A 92 -19.28 22.56 -18.20
CA LYS A 92 -19.88 21.24 -18.02
C LYS A 92 -19.12 20.20 -18.81
N ILE A 93 -18.74 19.08 -18.16
CA ILE A 93 -18.05 17.96 -18.80
C ILE A 93 -18.90 16.70 -18.65
N GLN A 94 -19.21 16.05 -19.74
CA GLN A 94 -20.04 14.84 -19.80
C GLN A 94 -19.54 13.90 -20.89
N ASN A 95 -20.04 12.67 -20.93
CA ASN A 95 -19.76 11.76 -22.04
C ASN A 95 -20.28 12.35 -23.35
N ASP A 96 -19.50 12.24 -24.44
CA ASP A 96 -19.93 12.65 -25.76
C ASP A 96 -20.91 11.60 -26.32
N PRO A 97 -22.15 11.95 -26.61
CA PRO A 97 -23.14 10.98 -27.15
C PRO A 97 -22.69 10.29 -28.44
N SER A 98 -21.81 10.93 -29.24
CA SER A 98 -21.28 10.34 -30.49
C SER A 98 -20.30 9.18 -30.25
N ASN A 99 -19.61 9.17 -29.12
CA ASN A 99 -18.71 8.08 -28.70
C ASN A 99 -18.51 8.12 -27.18
N PRO A 100 -19.51 7.65 -26.40
CA PRO A 100 -19.53 7.81 -24.94
C PRO A 100 -18.42 7.07 -24.22
N ASP A 101 -17.81 6.05 -24.84
CA ASP A 101 -16.75 5.25 -24.26
C ASP A 101 -15.33 5.83 -24.48
N LYS A 102 -15.20 6.89 -25.31
CA LYS A 102 -13.90 7.44 -25.68
C LYS A 102 -13.82 8.95 -25.65
N LYS A 103 -14.96 9.65 -25.81
CA LYS A 103 -14.98 11.10 -25.97
C LYS A 103 -15.76 11.79 -24.87
N LEU A 104 -15.23 12.94 -24.47
CA LEU A 104 -15.87 13.88 -23.56
C LEU A 104 -16.51 15.01 -24.37
N LYS A 105 -17.70 15.41 -24.01
CA LYS A 105 -18.34 16.64 -24.47
C LYS A 105 -18.14 17.72 -23.42
N THR A 106 -17.47 18.81 -23.79
CA THR A 106 -17.30 19.98 -22.93
C THR A 106 -18.19 21.13 -23.42
N ILE A 107 -18.96 21.68 -22.52
CA ILE A 107 -19.86 22.81 -22.78
C ILE A 107 -19.31 24.03 -22.03
N LEU A 108 -18.93 25.06 -22.77
CA LEU A 108 -18.25 26.25 -22.25
C LEU A 108 -19.10 27.50 -22.56
N PRO A 109 -19.86 28.04 -21.58
CA PRO A 109 -20.49 29.35 -21.70
C PRO A 109 -19.42 30.46 -21.67
N LEU A 110 -19.50 31.37 -22.64
CA LEU A 110 -18.53 32.45 -22.78
C LEU A 110 -19.15 33.79 -23.11
N LYS A 111 -18.38 34.84 -22.82
CA LYS A 111 -18.58 36.20 -23.32
C LYS A 111 -17.38 36.56 -24.18
N ALA A 112 -17.61 37.02 -25.38
CA ALA A 112 -16.58 37.54 -26.29
C ALA A 112 -16.74 39.03 -26.50
N ASN A 113 -15.66 39.77 -26.43
CA ASN A 113 -15.53 41.13 -26.94
C ASN A 113 -14.62 41.06 -28.16
N ILE A 114 -15.09 41.47 -29.30
CA ILE A 114 -14.36 41.40 -30.56
C ILE A 114 -14.36 42.79 -31.16
N LYS A 115 -13.19 43.33 -31.41
CA LYS A 115 -13.00 44.53 -32.21
C LYS A 115 -12.48 44.11 -33.58
N TYR A 116 -13.12 44.62 -34.60
CA TYR A 116 -12.82 44.28 -35.99
C TYR A 116 -12.56 45.58 -36.77
N ARG A 117 -11.42 45.67 -37.43
CA ARG A 117 -11.06 46.77 -38.29
C ARG A 117 -11.60 46.54 -39.68
N ILE A 118 -12.62 47.32 -40.06
CA ILE A 118 -13.26 47.27 -41.37
C ILE A 118 -12.81 48.44 -42.21
N GLY A 119 -12.33 48.18 -43.42
CA GLY A 119 -11.93 49.27 -44.29
C GLY A 119 -11.06 48.84 -45.46
N THR A 120 -10.51 49.81 -46.12
CA THR A 120 -9.63 49.61 -47.28
C THR A 120 -8.53 50.63 -47.33
N LYS A 121 -7.40 50.28 -47.88
CA LYS A 121 -6.31 51.16 -48.23
C LYS A 121 -6.34 51.35 -49.73
N LYS A 122 -6.72 52.56 -50.19
CA LYS A 122 -6.70 52.93 -51.61
C LYS A 122 -5.93 54.19 -51.81
N LEU A 123 -5.04 54.23 -52.84
CA LEU A 123 -4.26 55.42 -53.26
C LEU A 123 -3.47 56.09 -52.12
N GLY A 124 -2.97 55.27 -51.18
CA GLY A 124 -2.19 55.78 -50.00
C GLY A 124 -3.05 56.36 -48.86
N VAL A 125 -4.37 56.37 -49.01
CA VAL A 125 -5.29 56.81 -47.93
C VAL A 125 -5.89 55.58 -47.27
N GLU A 126 -5.77 55.52 -45.97
CA GLU A 126 -6.29 54.47 -45.11
C GLU A 126 -7.68 54.91 -44.58
N LEU A 127 -8.70 54.23 -44.95
CA LEU A 127 -10.08 54.44 -44.47
C LEU A 127 -10.49 53.19 -43.68
N TYR A 128 -10.18 53.22 -42.38
CA TYR A 128 -10.56 52.15 -41.47
C TYR A 128 -11.58 52.66 -40.43
N ASP A 129 -12.52 51.77 -40.10
CA ASP A 129 -13.45 51.94 -39.00
C ASP A 129 -13.36 50.73 -38.08
N ILE A 130 -13.24 50.94 -36.77
CA ILE A 130 -13.17 49.86 -35.80
C ILE A 130 -14.57 49.63 -35.21
N ARG A 131 -15.08 48.43 -35.37
CA ARG A 131 -16.35 48.02 -34.79
C ARG A 131 -16.14 47.08 -33.65
N GLU A 132 -16.84 47.30 -32.55
CA GLU A 132 -16.77 46.50 -31.34
C GLU A 132 -18.08 45.72 -31.16
N PHE A 133 -17.97 44.42 -30.91
CA PHE A 133 -19.07 43.50 -30.70
C PHE A 133 -18.91 42.79 -29.35
N ASN A 134 -20.00 42.80 -28.57
CA ASN A 134 -20.11 42.03 -27.34
C ASN A 134 -21.08 40.89 -27.58
N LEU A 135 -20.61 39.65 -27.49
CA LEU A 135 -21.37 38.44 -27.82
C LEU A 135 -21.35 37.49 -26.64
N ASN A 136 -22.49 36.88 -26.36
CA ASN A 136 -22.60 35.79 -25.44
C ASN A 136 -22.91 34.52 -26.20
N GLY A 137 -22.30 33.39 -25.82
CA GLY A 137 -22.54 32.14 -26.52
C GLY A 137 -22.07 30.94 -25.71
N THR A 138 -22.35 29.79 -26.27
CA THR A 138 -21.92 28.52 -25.70
C THR A 138 -21.14 27.74 -26.74
N ILE A 139 -19.91 27.37 -26.40
CA ILE A 139 -19.08 26.49 -27.23
C ILE A 139 -19.25 25.05 -26.79
N THR A 140 -19.42 24.19 -27.77
CA THR A 140 -19.35 22.73 -27.59
C THR A 140 -18.06 22.21 -28.17
N LEU A 141 -17.31 21.49 -27.33
CA LEU A 141 -16.05 20.82 -27.67
C LEU A 141 -16.21 19.31 -27.49
N SER A 142 -15.47 18.53 -28.26
CA SER A 142 -15.37 17.08 -28.13
C SER A 142 -13.91 16.73 -27.91
N SER A 143 -13.58 16.03 -26.80
CA SER A 143 -12.20 15.71 -26.43
C SER A 143 -12.02 14.21 -26.33
N GLU A 144 -11.03 13.67 -27.04
CA GLU A 144 -10.57 12.31 -26.82
C GLU A 144 -9.52 12.31 -25.70
N ALA A 145 -9.74 11.47 -24.68
CA ALA A 145 -8.89 11.46 -23.49
C ALA A 145 -8.00 10.22 -23.42
N ALA A 146 -6.75 10.42 -23.03
CA ALA A 146 -5.78 9.36 -22.80
C ALA A 146 -4.93 9.66 -21.55
N LEU A 147 -4.54 8.61 -20.83
CA LEU A 147 -3.55 8.73 -19.76
C LEU A 147 -2.14 8.54 -20.34
N THR A 148 -1.31 9.57 -20.27
CA THR A 148 0.07 9.53 -20.75
C THR A 148 1.01 10.10 -19.68
N ASN A 149 2.03 9.35 -19.29
CA ASN A 149 3.03 9.79 -18.31
C ASN A 149 2.44 10.36 -17.01
N TRP A 150 1.46 9.68 -16.41
CA TRP A 150 0.76 10.07 -15.19
C TRP A 150 -0.18 11.27 -15.33
N LYS A 151 -0.33 11.80 -16.52
CA LYS A 151 -1.23 12.93 -16.81
C LYS A 151 -2.38 12.48 -17.68
N LEU A 152 -3.57 13.02 -17.39
CA LEU A 152 -4.69 12.93 -18.30
C LEU A 152 -4.44 13.97 -19.41
N THR A 153 -4.18 13.48 -20.61
CA THR A 153 -4.08 14.32 -21.81
C THR A 153 -5.34 14.22 -22.63
N THR A 154 -5.74 15.33 -23.23
CA THR A 154 -6.89 15.37 -24.14
C THR A 154 -6.46 15.89 -25.50
N LYS A 155 -7.16 15.42 -26.53
CA LYS A 155 -7.13 16.01 -27.87
C LYS A 155 -8.52 16.57 -28.13
N THR A 156 -8.66 17.87 -27.97
CA THR A 156 -9.92 18.59 -28.08
C THR A 156 -10.16 19.08 -29.49
N GLU A 157 -11.40 18.93 -29.94
CA GLU A 157 -11.90 19.42 -31.23
C GLU A 157 -13.10 20.35 -30.98
N PHE A 158 -13.10 21.51 -31.61
CA PHE A 158 -14.22 22.42 -31.64
C PHE A 158 -15.36 21.83 -32.49
N LYS A 159 -16.57 21.77 -31.95
CA LYS A 159 -17.74 21.24 -32.66
C LYS A 159 -18.71 22.36 -33.10
N SER A 160 -19.10 23.21 -32.20
CA SER A 160 -20.04 24.31 -32.50
C SER A 160 -19.85 25.47 -31.55
N ILE A 161 -20.33 26.63 -31.98
CA ILE A 161 -20.66 27.77 -31.16
C ILE A 161 -22.11 28.17 -31.41
N ASP A 162 -22.85 28.29 -30.33
CA ASP A 162 -24.24 28.70 -30.32
C ASP A 162 -24.32 30.06 -29.63
N TRP A 163 -24.58 31.11 -30.42
CA TRP A 163 -24.71 32.47 -29.88
C TRP A 163 -26.08 32.63 -29.21
N SER A 164 -26.12 33.29 -28.07
CA SER A 164 -27.34 33.57 -27.30
C SER A 164 -28.28 34.53 -28.07
N GLU A 165 -27.69 35.39 -28.89
CA GLU A 165 -28.40 36.31 -29.79
C GLU A 165 -27.69 36.28 -31.14
N SER A 166 -28.47 36.37 -32.23
CA SER A 166 -27.88 36.44 -33.56
C SER A 166 -26.98 37.67 -33.68
N PRO A 167 -25.70 37.52 -34.00
CA PRO A 167 -24.82 38.66 -34.16
C PRO A 167 -25.30 39.57 -35.28
N THR A 168 -25.69 40.80 -34.94
CA THR A 168 -26.18 41.78 -35.91
C THR A 168 -25.51 43.14 -35.68
N MET A 169 -25.34 43.89 -36.73
CA MET A 169 -24.90 45.28 -36.70
C MET A 169 -25.98 46.17 -37.32
N ASN A 170 -26.25 47.30 -36.69
CA ASN A 170 -27.17 48.29 -37.30
C ASN A 170 -26.42 49.07 -38.39
N VAL A 171 -26.90 48.92 -39.63
CA VAL A 171 -26.38 49.64 -40.78
C VAL A 171 -27.56 50.44 -41.38
N LEU A 172 -27.50 51.75 -41.32
CA LEU A 172 -28.52 52.65 -41.83
C LEU A 172 -29.94 52.30 -41.31
N GLY A 173 -30.05 51.99 -40.01
CA GLY A 173 -31.32 51.67 -39.37
C GLY A 173 -31.83 50.21 -39.59
N LYS A 174 -31.10 49.37 -40.27
CA LYS A 174 -31.40 47.95 -40.47
C LYS A 174 -30.40 47.07 -39.75
N ASN A 175 -30.88 46.10 -38.97
CA ASN A 175 -30.02 45.09 -38.35
C ASN A 175 -29.60 44.06 -39.39
N MET A 176 -28.34 44.03 -39.73
CA MET A 176 -27.75 43.08 -40.68
C MET A 176 -26.97 42.01 -39.95
N PRO A 177 -27.07 40.72 -40.33
CA PRO A 177 -26.25 39.65 -39.76
C PRO A 177 -24.77 39.90 -40.04
N ILE A 178 -23.94 39.79 -38.98
CA ILE A 178 -22.46 39.99 -39.07
C ILE A 178 -21.70 38.69 -38.91
N THR A 179 -22.33 37.54 -38.98
CA THR A 179 -21.72 36.23 -38.83
C THR A 179 -20.48 36.05 -39.73
N TYR A 180 -20.53 36.64 -40.94
CA TYR A 180 -19.38 36.58 -41.86
C TYR A 180 -18.17 37.38 -41.39
N LEU A 181 -18.33 38.39 -40.53
CA LEU A 181 -17.23 39.13 -39.88
C LEU A 181 -16.67 38.39 -38.68
N ILE A 182 -17.48 37.59 -38.01
CA ILE A 182 -17.13 36.88 -36.80
C ILE A 182 -16.42 35.52 -37.09
N ASN A 183 -16.75 34.91 -38.22
CA ASN A 183 -16.19 33.61 -38.61
C ASN A 183 -14.67 33.59 -38.69
N PRO A 184 -13.94 34.58 -39.22
CA PRO A 184 -12.47 34.63 -39.16
C PRO A 184 -11.95 34.65 -37.72
N ALA A 185 -12.56 35.49 -36.87
CA ALA A 185 -12.18 35.54 -35.43
C ALA A 185 -12.39 34.21 -34.74
N ILE A 186 -13.50 33.50 -35.02
CA ILE A 186 -13.73 32.15 -34.49
C ILE A 186 -12.66 31.17 -34.97
N SER A 187 -12.27 31.26 -36.26
CA SER A 187 -11.26 30.38 -36.83
C SER A 187 -9.90 30.51 -36.13
N ILE A 188 -9.47 31.74 -35.82
CA ILE A 188 -8.23 32.02 -35.08
C ILE A 188 -8.35 31.51 -33.66
N PHE A 189 -9.47 31.83 -32.99
CA PHE A 189 -9.71 31.45 -31.61
C PHE A 189 -9.84 29.95 -31.42
N LYS A 190 -10.44 29.23 -32.35
CA LYS A 190 -10.71 27.79 -32.28
C LYS A 190 -9.49 27.00 -31.89
N ASN A 191 -8.40 27.12 -32.63
CA ASN A 191 -7.16 26.35 -32.38
C ASN A 191 -6.51 26.72 -31.03
N LYS A 192 -6.56 28.00 -30.67
CA LYS A 192 -6.03 28.50 -29.38
C LYS A 192 -6.89 28.01 -28.20
N LEU A 193 -8.22 27.95 -28.37
CA LEU A 193 -9.15 27.43 -27.35
C LEU A 193 -8.95 25.91 -27.16
N GLU A 194 -8.91 25.14 -28.23
CA GLU A 194 -8.66 23.70 -28.19
C GLU A 194 -7.43 23.40 -27.35
N LYS A 195 -6.31 24.06 -27.66
CA LYS A 195 -5.07 23.94 -26.91
C LYS A 195 -5.20 24.36 -25.45
N LYS A 196 -5.90 25.47 -25.18
CA LYS A 196 -6.08 25.98 -23.80
C LYS A 196 -6.94 25.06 -22.94
N ILE A 197 -7.94 24.41 -23.50
CA ILE A 197 -8.73 23.38 -22.81
C ILE A 197 -7.88 22.15 -22.53
N ASP A 198 -7.10 21.68 -23.50
CA ASP A 198 -6.18 20.55 -23.31
C ASP A 198 -5.17 20.84 -22.20
N GLU A 199 -4.54 22.03 -22.22
CA GLU A 199 -3.62 22.47 -21.18
C GLU A 199 -4.28 22.60 -19.79
N ALA A 200 -5.53 23.08 -19.73
CA ALA A 200 -6.28 23.21 -18.49
C ALA A 200 -6.62 21.85 -17.89
N ILE A 201 -7.04 20.89 -18.71
CA ILE A 201 -7.30 19.52 -18.28
C ILE A 201 -5.99 18.84 -17.84
N GLU A 202 -4.92 18.96 -18.61
CA GLU A 202 -3.62 18.41 -18.26
C GLU A 202 -3.09 18.97 -16.94
N LYS A 203 -3.22 20.28 -16.69
CA LYS A 203 -2.83 20.95 -15.44
C LYS A 203 -3.68 20.52 -14.26
N SER A 204 -4.99 20.38 -14.46
CA SER A 204 -5.94 20.00 -13.41
C SER A 204 -5.79 18.54 -13.00
N MET A 205 -5.24 17.69 -13.87
CA MET A 205 -5.22 16.24 -13.74
C MET A 205 -3.81 15.64 -13.85
N ASP A 206 -2.82 16.26 -13.19
CA ASP A 206 -1.52 15.61 -12.95
C ASP A 206 -1.64 14.65 -11.77
N PHE A 207 -1.83 13.37 -12.08
CA PHE A 207 -1.98 12.32 -11.07
C PHE A 207 -0.66 11.93 -10.39
N LYS A 208 0.49 12.27 -10.97
CA LYS A 208 1.78 11.79 -10.47
C LYS A 208 2.02 12.14 -9.01
N PRO A 209 1.87 13.40 -8.55
CA PRO A 209 2.05 13.75 -7.15
C PRO A 209 1.07 13.00 -6.23
N ASN A 210 -0.21 12.94 -6.62
CA ASN A 210 -1.26 12.30 -5.82
C ASN A 210 -1.05 10.79 -5.72
N VAL A 211 -0.69 10.13 -6.83
CA VAL A 211 -0.40 8.69 -6.85
C VAL A 211 0.84 8.39 -6.02
N LEU A 212 1.92 9.18 -6.16
CA LEU A 212 3.13 8.99 -5.37
C LEU A 212 2.87 9.17 -3.88
N GLN A 213 2.09 10.17 -3.48
CA GLN A 213 1.70 10.39 -2.09
C GLN A 213 0.84 9.24 -1.54
N ALA A 214 -0.12 8.73 -2.35
CA ALA A 214 -0.93 7.58 -1.96
C ALA A 214 -0.06 6.32 -1.80
N VAL A 215 0.87 6.07 -2.72
CA VAL A 215 1.80 4.94 -2.64
C VAL A 215 2.73 5.09 -1.43
N GLU A 216 3.24 6.28 -1.12
CA GLU A 216 4.04 6.53 0.07
C GLU A 216 3.28 6.17 1.35
N LYS A 217 2.01 6.58 1.46
CA LYS A 217 1.15 6.23 2.59
C LYS A 217 0.92 4.72 2.71
N ILE A 218 0.65 4.05 1.58
CA ILE A 218 0.51 2.58 1.54
C ILE A 218 1.82 1.89 1.94
N CYS A 219 2.96 2.46 1.58
CA CYS A 219 4.30 1.93 1.90
C CYS A 219 4.82 2.34 3.29
N THR A 220 4.10 3.18 4.03
CA THR A 220 4.42 3.47 5.43
C THR A 220 4.16 2.21 6.26
N PRO A 221 5.16 1.70 7.00
CA PRO A 221 4.97 0.49 7.79
C PRO A 221 3.85 0.63 8.80
N PHE A 222 2.95 -0.33 8.85
CA PHE A 222 1.82 -0.35 9.77
C PHE A 222 1.78 -1.63 10.59
N GLN A 223 1.24 -1.51 11.79
CA GLN A 223 1.22 -2.61 12.76
C GLN A 223 0.17 -3.65 12.39
N MET A 224 0.59 -4.93 12.32
CA MET A 224 -0.28 -6.06 12.01
C MET A 224 -0.81 -6.75 13.25
N SER A 225 -0.02 -6.81 14.31
CA SER A 225 -0.38 -7.39 15.60
C SER A 225 0.34 -6.68 16.74
N ASP A 226 -0.43 -6.27 17.75
CA ASP A 226 0.11 -5.72 18.98
C ASP A 226 0.75 -6.81 19.84
N THR A 227 0.15 -8.00 19.84
CA THR A 227 0.60 -9.14 20.66
C THR A 227 2.00 -9.62 20.29
N TYR A 228 2.30 -9.59 18.99
CA TYR A 228 3.58 -10.03 18.43
C TYR A 228 4.47 -8.89 17.98
N GLU A 229 4.08 -7.63 18.24
CA GLU A 229 4.82 -6.44 17.80
C GLU A 229 5.24 -6.56 16.32
N SER A 230 4.30 -6.98 15.45
CA SER A 230 4.60 -7.24 14.05
C SER A 230 4.14 -6.11 13.14
N TRP A 231 4.98 -5.74 12.16
CA TRP A 231 4.82 -4.61 11.26
C TRP A 231 4.88 -5.06 9.81
N LEU A 232 3.90 -4.66 8.99
CA LEU A 232 3.95 -4.87 7.54
C LEU A 232 4.68 -3.70 6.88
N ARG A 233 5.69 -4.02 6.07
CA ARG A 233 6.41 -3.10 5.19
C ARG A 233 6.20 -3.50 3.74
N ILE A 234 5.76 -2.55 2.91
CA ILE A 234 5.58 -2.72 1.47
C ILE A 234 6.68 -1.93 0.76
N VAL A 235 7.42 -2.61 -0.13
CA VAL A 235 8.51 -2.02 -0.91
C VAL A 235 8.11 -2.05 -2.38
N PRO A 236 7.72 -0.91 -2.97
CA PRO A 236 7.28 -0.85 -4.36
C PRO A 236 8.45 -1.10 -5.32
N ILE A 237 8.19 -1.84 -6.39
CA ILE A 237 9.16 -2.15 -7.46
C ILE A 237 8.75 -1.42 -8.74
N GLU A 238 7.51 -1.64 -9.20
CA GLU A 238 6.97 -1.09 -10.43
C GLU A 238 5.49 -0.77 -10.26
N ILE A 239 5.01 0.25 -10.96
CA ILE A 239 3.59 0.56 -11.05
C ILE A 239 3.17 0.43 -12.51
N TYR A 240 2.09 -0.27 -12.72
CA TYR A 240 1.49 -0.52 -14.03
C TYR A 240 0.20 0.29 -14.17
N SER A 241 -0.12 0.70 -15.40
CA SER A 241 -1.42 1.27 -15.71
C SER A 241 -1.91 0.80 -17.08
N THR A 242 -3.22 0.62 -17.22
CA THR A 242 -3.87 0.49 -18.52
C THR A 242 -4.23 1.86 -19.06
N ASN A 243 -4.69 1.92 -20.32
CA ASN A 243 -5.33 3.13 -20.82
C ASN A 243 -6.64 3.38 -20.04
N ALA A 244 -6.90 4.64 -19.75
CA ALA A 244 -8.16 5.03 -19.14
C ALA A 244 -9.35 4.72 -20.06
N LYS A 245 -10.44 4.21 -19.48
CA LYS A 245 -11.70 3.94 -20.16
C LYS A 245 -12.76 4.86 -19.59
N LEU A 246 -13.51 5.48 -20.47
CA LEU A 246 -14.65 6.32 -20.09
C LEU A 246 -15.91 5.44 -20.02
N LYS A 247 -16.58 5.42 -18.88
CA LYS A 247 -17.81 4.65 -18.67
C LYS A 247 -18.63 5.24 -17.53
N ASN A 248 -19.94 5.39 -17.72
CA ASN A 248 -20.88 5.86 -16.69
C ASN A 248 -20.41 7.15 -16.00
N ASP A 249 -20.12 8.19 -16.76
CA ASP A 249 -19.63 9.50 -16.30
C ASP A 249 -18.40 9.42 -15.37
N SER A 250 -17.55 8.45 -15.65
CA SER A 250 -16.31 8.22 -14.89
C SER A 250 -15.20 7.72 -15.79
N PHE A 251 -13.96 8.09 -15.47
CA PHE A 251 -12.77 7.41 -15.97
C PHE A 251 -12.48 6.20 -15.10
N LEU A 252 -12.36 5.06 -15.73
CA LEU A 252 -11.90 3.81 -15.14
C LEU A 252 -10.46 3.58 -15.56
N LEU A 253 -9.58 3.46 -14.59
CA LEU A 253 -8.16 3.23 -14.78
C LEU A 253 -7.75 2.01 -13.96
N ASP A 254 -7.32 0.95 -14.62
CA ASP A 254 -6.71 -0.17 -13.92
C ASP A 254 -5.24 0.15 -13.67
N MET A 255 -4.86 0.26 -12.41
CA MET A 255 -3.48 0.36 -11.96
C MET A 255 -3.08 -0.91 -11.21
N GLY A 256 -1.81 -1.21 -11.23
CA GLY A 256 -1.25 -2.33 -10.48
C GLY A 256 0.11 -1.98 -9.91
N MET A 257 0.41 -2.50 -8.73
CA MET A 257 1.71 -2.35 -8.10
C MET A 257 2.37 -3.70 -7.91
N LYS A 258 3.56 -3.87 -8.47
CA LYS A 258 4.47 -4.95 -8.14
C LYS A 258 5.34 -4.51 -6.97
N CYS A 259 5.35 -5.28 -5.90
CA CYS A 259 6.06 -4.92 -4.67
C CYS A 259 6.58 -6.15 -3.93
N ASN A 260 7.54 -5.94 -3.06
CA ASN A 260 7.90 -6.89 -2.01
C ASN A 260 7.14 -6.54 -0.73
N MET A 261 6.64 -7.56 -0.04
CA MET A 261 5.91 -7.41 1.22
C MET A 261 6.65 -8.19 2.31
N GLU A 262 6.98 -7.49 3.39
CA GLU A 262 7.73 -8.05 4.51
C GLU A 262 6.98 -7.76 5.81
N THR A 263 6.77 -8.76 6.64
CA THR A 263 6.33 -8.55 8.02
C THR A 263 7.54 -8.71 8.95
N ILE A 264 7.80 -7.71 9.77
CA ILE A 264 8.96 -7.65 10.65
C ILE A 264 8.48 -7.66 12.10
N VAL A 265 9.00 -8.59 12.88
CA VAL A 265 8.70 -8.71 14.32
C VAL A 265 9.66 -7.83 15.11
N GLY A 266 9.15 -7.12 16.11
CA GLY A 266 9.89 -6.24 16.99
C GLY A 266 9.65 -4.76 16.67
N LYS A 267 10.73 -3.97 16.63
CA LYS A 267 10.64 -2.52 16.38
C LYS A 267 10.09 -2.20 15.00
N GLN A 268 9.30 -1.13 14.91
CA GLN A 268 8.81 -0.60 13.63
C GLN A 268 9.98 -0.38 12.64
N PRO A 269 9.94 -1.00 11.46
CA PRO A 269 10.98 -0.81 10.45
C PRO A 269 10.84 0.55 9.76
N GLU A 270 11.92 1.03 9.16
CA GLU A 270 11.88 2.21 8.30
C GLU A 270 11.19 1.90 6.97
N SER A 271 10.50 2.90 6.41
CA SER A 271 9.96 2.82 5.05
C SER A 271 11.09 2.76 4.02
N LYS A 272 10.94 1.90 3.01
CA LYS A 272 11.84 1.82 1.85
C LYS A 272 11.25 2.47 0.60
N PHE A 273 10.27 3.34 0.77
CA PHE A 273 9.69 4.11 -0.34
C PHE A 273 10.70 5.09 -0.93
N ASN A 274 10.79 5.15 -2.26
CA ASN A 274 11.60 6.12 -2.98
C ASN A 274 10.89 6.54 -4.27
N ALA A 275 10.28 7.72 -4.24
CA ALA A 275 9.51 8.27 -5.35
C ALA A 275 10.29 8.35 -6.68
N ASN A 276 11.61 8.60 -6.61
CA ASN A 276 12.46 8.73 -7.79
C ASN A 276 12.75 7.39 -8.50
N LYS A 277 12.50 6.26 -7.83
CA LYS A 277 12.69 4.91 -8.37
C LYS A 277 11.41 4.32 -8.95
N ILE A 278 10.26 4.99 -8.78
CA ILE A 278 8.98 4.47 -9.26
C ILE A 278 8.80 4.78 -10.74
N ILE A 279 8.64 3.74 -11.53
CA ILE A 279 8.43 3.84 -12.97
C ILE A 279 7.01 3.38 -13.29
N LEU A 280 6.24 4.24 -13.97
CA LEU A 280 4.97 3.84 -14.54
C LEU A 280 5.21 3.06 -15.85
N LYS A 281 4.71 1.83 -15.89
CA LYS A 281 4.75 0.97 -17.08
C LYS A 281 3.35 0.85 -17.68
N PRO A 282 3.11 1.34 -18.92
CA PRO A 282 1.85 1.10 -19.59
C PRO A 282 1.72 -0.39 -19.96
N VAL A 283 0.54 -0.95 -19.71
CA VAL A 283 0.20 -2.33 -20.03
C VAL A 283 -1.19 -2.42 -20.63
N THR A 284 -1.48 -3.47 -21.38
CA THR A 284 -2.79 -3.66 -22.01
C THR A 284 -3.83 -4.25 -21.07
N LYS A 285 -3.40 -5.01 -20.06
CA LYS A 285 -4.28 -5.69 -19.11
C LYS A 285 -3.58 -5.88 -17.77
N ILE A 286 -4.32 -5.76 -16.70
CA ILE A 286 -3.90 -6.04 -15.32
C ILE A 286 -4.77 -7.17 -14.77
N PRO A 287 -4.19 -8.16 -14.07
CA PRO A 287 -4.96 -9.21 -13.39
C PRO A 287 -5.92 -8.61 -12.36
N ASN A 288 -7.16 -9.09 -12.30
CA ASN A 288 -8.16 -8.58 -11.35
C ASN A 288 -8.07 -9.26 -9.97
N GLN A 289 -6.87 -9.62 -9.55
CA GLN A 289 -6.62 -10.29 -8.28
C GLN A 289 -5.39 -9.71 -7.60
N ILE A 290 -5.41 -9.71 -6.27
CA ILE A 290 -4.22 -9.51 -5.45
C ILE A 290 -3.59 -10.87 -5.22
N SER A 291 -2.30 -10.96 -5.48
CA SER A 291 -1.45 -12.05 -5.03
C SER A 291 -0.32 -11.46 -4.19
N ALA A 292 -0.49 -11.49 -2.87
CA ALA A 292 0.51 -10.99 -1.94
C ALA A 292 1.34 -12.15 -1.40
N ASN A 293 2.64 -12.11 -1.64
CA ASN A 293 3.63 -13.01 -1.06
C ASN A 293 4.38 -12.24 0.03
N ILE A 294 4.19 -12.65 1.28
CA ILE A 294 4.73 -11.96 2.44
C ILE A 294 5.84 -12.80 3.06
N ALA A 295 7.02 -12.21 3.27
CA ALA A 295 8.05 -12.79 4.11
C ALA A 295 7.91 -12.23 5.53
N ALA A 296 7.50 -13.08 6.48
CA ALA A 296 7.44 -12.73 7.89
C ALA A 296 8.81 -13.03 8.54
N ILE A 297 9.51 -11.98 8.95
CA ILE A 297 10.88 -12.03 9.43
C ILE A 297 10.91 -11.77 10.93
N SER A 298 11.45 -12.72 11.69
CA SER A 298 11.70 -12.57 13.12
C SER A 298 13.18 -12.79 13.41
N SER A 299 13.83 -11.81 14.04
CA SER A 299 15.16 -12.01 14.55
C SER A 299 15.15 -13.10 15.63
N TYR A 300 16.27 -13.80 15.83
CA TYR A 300 16.37 -14.78 16.92
C TYR A 300 16.20 -14.13 18.30
N VAL A 301 16.59 -12.86 18.44
CA VAL A 301 16.41 -12.11 19.69
C VAL A 301 14.92 -11.89 19.98
N ASP A 302 14.15 -11.44 19.00
CA ASP A 302 12.72 -11.18 19.19
C ASP A 302 11.92 -12.48 19.32
N ALA A 303 12.29 -13.50 18.53
CA ALA A 303 11.72 -14.84 18.69
C ALA A 303 12.00 -15.43 20.08
N SER A 304 13.20 -15.21 20.64
CA SER A 304 13.55 -15.63 22.01
C SER A 304 12.66 -14.97 23.07
N LYS A 305 12.37 -13.67 22.94
CA LYS A 305 11.45 -12.95 23.84
C LYS A 305 10.05 -13.57 23.82
N ILE A 306 9.52 -13.84 22.62
CA ILE A 306 8.20 -14.46 22.42
C ILE A 306 8.19 -15.87 23.04
N MET A 307 9.22 -16.66 22.76
CA MET A 307 9.34 -18.01 23.30
C MET A 307 9.46 -17.99 24.84
N THR A 308 10.22 -17.06 25.41
CA THR A 308 10.29 -16.90 26.87
C THR A 308 8.91 -16.57 27.45
N LYS A 309 8.17 -15.63 26.85
CA LYS A 309 6.82 -15.27 27.31
C LYS A 309 5.87 -16.46 27.30
N ASN A 310 5.99 -17.36 26.35
CA ASN A 310 5.11 -18.51 26.19
C ASN A 310 5.50 -19.72 27.06
N PHE A 311 6.80 -19.89 27.35
CA PHE A 311 7.32 -21.09 28.03
C PHE A 311 7.77 -20.85 29.47
N ALA A 312 8.02 -19.62 29.90
CA ALA A 312 8.38 -19.33 31.27
C ALA A 312 7.31 -19.82 32.26
N GLY A 313 7.73 -20.55 33.27
CA GLY A 313 6.84 -21.17 34.26
C GLY A 313 6.36 -22.56 33.88
N GLN A 314 6.54 -23.03 32.65
CA GLN A 314 6.17 -24.40 32.28
C GLN A 314 7.05 -25.43 32.99
N GLU A 315 6.42 -26.52 33.43
CA GLU A 315 7.08 -27.61 34.16
C GLU A 315 7.17 -28.88 33.30
N PHE A 316 8.32 -29.50 33.31
CA PHE A 316 8.60 -30.79 32.67
C PHE A 316 9.08 -31.81 33.68
N GLY A 317 8.48 -33.02 33.64
CA GLY A 317 8.77 -34.08 34.62
C GLY A 317 7.55 -34.37 35.53
N SER A 318 7.73 -35.18 36.58
CA SER A 318 6.68 -35.55 37.51
C SER A 318 7.23 -35.80 38.91
N GLY A 319 6.37 -35.61 39.92
CA GLY A 319 6.76 -35.81 41.35
C GLY A 319 7.93 -34.91 41.73
N ASN A 320 8.96 -35.50 42.37
CA ASN A 320 10.17 -34.80 42.80
C ASN A 320 11.18 -34.59 41.67
N LYS A 321 10.90 -35.12 40.46
CA LYS A 321 11.78 -35.00 39.29
C LYS A 321 11.15 -34.03 38.29
N LYS A 322 11.22 -32.71 38.62
CA LYS A 322 10.65 -31.64 37.81
C LYS A 322 11.67 -30.54 37.56
N VAL A 323 11.58 -29.91 36.39
CA VAL A 323 12.25 -28.67 36.03
C VAL A 323 11.24 -27.67 35.55
N THR A 324 11.44 -26.40 35.91
CA THR A 324 10.62 -25.27 35.49
C THR A 324 11.45 -24.39 34.57
N VAL A 325 10.91 -24.04 33.38
CA VAL A 325 11.57 -23.13 32.43
C VAL A 325 11.56 -21.72 32.99
N LYS A 326 12.66 -21.02 32.95
CA LYS A 326 12.80 -19.62 33.35
C LYS A 326 12.98 -18.70 32.17
N ASN A 327 13.79 -19.11 31.19
CA ASN A 327 14.10 -18.32 30.03
C ASN A 327 14.31 -19.24 28.82
N VAL A 328 14.03 -18.71 27.62
CA VAL A 328 14.30 -19.41 26.36
C VAL A 328 15.12 -18.50 25.46
N THR A 329 16.24 -19.00 24.98
CA THR A 329 17.07 -18.31 23.99
C THR A 329 17.20 -19.20 22.75
N ILE A 330 17.07 -18.64 21.58
CA ILE A 330 17.19 -19.39 20.33
C ILE A 330 18.18 -18.75 19.37
N TRP A 331 18.86 -19.55 18.56
CA TRP A 331 19.76 -19.10 17.51
C TRP A 331 19.94 -20.16 16.42
N HIS A 332 20.64 -19.81 15.35
CA HIS A 332 20.98 -20.72 14.26
C HIS A 332 22.32 -21.39 14.47
N LYS A 333 22.40 -22.68 14.19
CA LYS A 333 23.63 -23.45 14.15
C LYS A 333 23.57 -24.58 13.15
N ASN A 334 24.44 -24.56 12.14
CA ASN A 334 24.58 -25.64 11.15
C ASN A 334 23.23 -26.02 10.50
N GLY A 335 22.44 -25.03 10.05
CA GLY A 335 21.15 -25.23 9.40
C GLY A 335 19.99 -25.62 10.35
N LYS A 336 20.22 -25.71 11.65
CA LYS A 336 19.20 -26.02 12.66
C LYS A 336 18.94 -24.82 13.56
N MET A 337 17.79 -24.83 14.22
CA MET A 337 17.52 -23.95 15.36
C MET A 337 18.03 -24.61 16.62
N VAL A 338 18.87 -23.92 17.39
CA VAL A 338 19.22 -24.28 18.75
C VAL A 338 18.29 -23.56 19.70
N ILE A 339 17.79 -24.30 20.70
CA ILE A 339 16.92 -23.82 21.76
C ILE A 339 17.62 -24.04 23.09
N ALA A 340 17.95 -22.96 23.76
CA ALA A 340 18.45 -23.00 25.13
C ALA A 340 17.32 -22.75 26.11
N LEU A 341 17.09 -23.71 27.01
CA LEU A 341 16.10 -23.62 28.08
C LEU A 341 16.85 -23.47 29.41
N ASP A 342 16.79 -22.31 30.03
CA ASP A 342 17.29 -22.12 31.41
C ASP A 342 16.22 -22.68 32.34
N VAL A 343 16.62 -23.71 33.13
CA VAL A 343 15.70 -24.44 33.98
C VAL A 343 16.14 -24.40 35.44
N LEU A 344 15.14 -24.42 36.33
CA LEU A 344 15.31 -24.55 37.78
C LEU A 344 14.43 -25.69 38.31
N GLY A 345 14.87 -26.34 39.40
CA GLY A 345 14.14 -27.41 40.06
C GLY A 345 15.05 -28.55 40.52
N SER A 346 14.72 -29.77 40.15
CA SER A 346 15.61 -30.93 40.46
C SER A 346 16.96 -30.79 39.77
N ILE A 347 17.03 -30.02 38.70
CA ILE A 347 18.25 -29.65 38.00
C ILE A 347 18.21 -28.15 37.75
N ASN A 348 19.34 -27.50 37.98
CA ASN A 348 19.54 -26.08 37.69
C ASN A 348 20.60 -25.93 36.61
N GLY A 349 20.31 -25.25 35.52
CA GLY A 349 21.22 -25.02 34.42
C GLY A 349 20.54 -24.83 33.10
N THR A 350 21.29 -24.87 32.00
CA THR A 350 20.78 -24.69 30.66
C THR A 350 20.71 -26.00 29.87
N LEU A 351 19.55 -26.32 29.35
CA LEU A 351 19.35 -27.46 28.44
C LEU A 351 19.41 -26.95 26.99
N TYR A 352 20.28 -27.51 26.18
CA TYR A 352 20.36 -27.19 24.75
C TYR A 352 19.69 -28.27 23.92
N LEU A 353 18.68 -27.86 23.18
CA LEU A 353 17.95 -28.67 22.19
C LEU A 353 18.28 -28.15 20.78
N ASN A 354 18.12 -29.00 19.78
CA ASN A 354 18.14 -28.58 18.38
C ASN A 354 17.03 -29.26 17.59
N GLY A 355 16.57 -28.62 16.56
CA GLY A 355 15.51 -29.13 15.69
C GLY A 355 15.23 -28.23 14.49
N PHE A 356 14.33 -28.68 13.62
CA PHE A 356 13.87 -27.91 12.48
C PHE A 356 12.42 -27.50 12.70
N PRO A 357 12.09 -26.19 12.68
CA PRO A 357 10.70 -25.78 12.67
C PRO A 357 10.07 -26.15 11.31
N LYS A 358 8.93 -26.80 11.35
CA LYS A 358 8.12 -27.15 10.19
C LYS A 358 6.69 -26.67 10.37
N TYR A 359 5.99 -26.56 9.28
CA TYR A 359 4.56 -26.23 9.25
C TYR A 359 3.73 -27.41 8.77
N ASN A 360 2.66 -27.70 9.49
CA ASN A 360 1.63 -28.67 9.07
C ASN A 360 0.42 -27.90 8.53
N PRO A 361 0.11 -27.98 7.22
CA PRO A 361 -0.99 -27.24 6.62
C PRO A 361 -2.37 -27.77 7.05
N GLN A 362 -2.49 -29.03 7.48
CA GLN A 362 -3.76 -29.63 7.89
C GLN A 362 -4.17 -29.13 9.29
N THR A 363 -3.23 -29.15 10.24
CA THR A 363 -3.48 -28.70 11.62
C THR A 363 -3.21 -27.22 11.83
N LYS A 364 -2.60 -26.52 10.84
CA LYS A 364 -2.15 -25.12 10.91
C LYS A 364 -1.21 -24.88 12.10
N GLU A 365 -0.32 -25.83 12.34
CA GLU A 365 0.62 -25.79 13.45
C GLU A 365 2.06 -25.68 12.96
N ILE A 366 2.84 -24.88 13.67
CA ILE A 366 4.30 -24.96 13.62
C ILE A 366 4.73 -25.96 14.67
N TYR A 367 5.59 -26.89 14.29
CA TYR A 367 6.16 -27.93 15.16
C TYR A 367 7.63 -28.13 14.85
N PHE A 368 8.35 -28.77 15.77
CA PHE A 368 9.73 -29.15 15.54
C PHE A 368 9.82 -30.57 15.02
N ASP A 369 10.50 -30.73 13.90
CA ASP A 369 10.87 -32.04 13.38
C ASP A 369 12.25 -32.40 13.95
N LYS A 370 12.35 -33.64 14.46
CA LYS A 370 13.59 -34.19 15.02
C LYS A 370 14.16 -33.33 16.14
N LEU A 371 13.33 -32.91 17.10
CA LEU A 371 13.80 -32.26 18.32
C LEU A 371 14.66 -33.27 19.12
N ASP A 372 15.88 -32.93 19.41
CA ASP A 372 16.78 -33.74 20.27
C ASP A 372 17.67 -32.81 21.10
N TYR A 373 18.25 -33.37 22.16
CA TYR A 373 19.27 -32.66 22.92
C TYR A 373 20.58 -32.52 22.12
N VAL A 374 21.25 -31.41 22.27
CA VAL A 374 22.64 -31.30 21.80
C VAL A 374 23.51 -32.36 22.50
N LEU A 375 24.46 -32.95 21.79
CA LEU A 375 25.23 -34.12 22.26
C LEU A 375 25.87 -33.93 23.65
N ASP A 376 26.48 -32.78 23.94
CA ASP A 376 27.05 -32.48 25.25
C ASP A 376 25.95 -32.48 26.32
N THR A 377 24.86 -31.79 26.09
CA THR A 377 23.70 -31.79 27.00
C THR A 377 23.17 -33.19 27.24
N LYS A 378 22.97 -33.96 26.18
CA LYS A 378 22.48 -35.34 26.25
C LYS A 378 23.41 -36.22 27.08
N SER A 379 24.74 -36.12 26.87
CA SER A 379 25.74 -36.90 27.59
C SER A 379 25.82 -36.53 29.07
N LYS A 380 25.69 -35.25 29.39
CA LYS A 380 25.64 -34.75 30.78
C LYS A 380 24.38 -35.21 31.49
N LEU A 381 23.18 -35.08 30.83
CA LEU A 381 21.91 -35.53 31.38
C LEU A 381 21.89 -37.05 31.64
N MET A 382 22.43 -37.84 30.75
CA MET A 382 22.50 -39.30 30.96
C MET A 382 23.27 -39.67 32.22
N ARG A 383 24.26 -38.88 32.62
CA ARG A 383 25.08 -39.11 33.83
C ARG A 383 24.45 -38.54 35.09
N THR A 384 23.81 -37.39 35.02
CA THR A 384 23.33 -36.64 36.20
C THR A 384 21.81 -36.72 36.37
N ALA A 385 21.05 -36.83 35.29
CA ALA A 385 19.60 -36.77 35.29
C ALA A 385 18.98 -37.60 34.14
N ASN A 386 19.31 -38.87 34.12
CA ASN A 386 18.88 -39.79 33.06
C ASN A 386 17.37 -39.74 32.80
N TRP A 387 16.55 -39.46 33.80
CA TRP A 387 15.11 -39.32 33.66
C TRP A 387 14.71 -38.17 32.68
N LEU A 388 15.49 -37.10 32.67
CA LEU A 388 15.27 -35.97 31.76
C LEU A 388 15.75 -36.28 30.33
N ALA A 389 16.84 -37.08 30.22
CA ALA A 389 17.33 -37.55 28.92
C ALA A 389 16.42 -38.60 28.25
N GLN A 390 15.46 -39.17 28.98
CA GLN A 390 14.56 -40.18 28.45
C GLN A 390 13.60 -39.61 27.41
N GLY A 391 13.30 -40.37 26.38
CA GLY A 391 12.46 -39.94 25.25
C GLY A 391 11.04 -39.51 25.61
N TYR A 392 10.51 -39.86 26.79
CA TYR A 392 9.24 -39.40 27.29
C TYR A 392 9.23 -37.86 27.54
N VAL A 393 10.24 -37.34 28.23
CA VAL A 393 10.34 -35.92 28.55
C VAL A 393 10.57 -35.11 27.27
N LEU A 394 11.47 -35.62 26.41
CA LEU A 394 11.72 -34.98 25.10
C LEU A 394 10.44 -34.91 24.25
N ARG A 395 9.64 -35.99 24.21
CA ARG A 395 8.35 -35.98 23.54
C ARG A 395 7.36 -34.94 24.14
N LYS A 396 7.35 -34.83 25.47
CA LYS A 396 6.54 -33.80 26.16
C LYS A 396 6.98 -32.38 25.76
N MET A 397 8.30 -32.15 25.69
CA MET A 397 8.83 -30.87 25.20
C MET A 397 8.44 -30.65 23.73
N GLU A 398 8.53 -31.66 22.88
CA GLU A 398 8.14 -31.61 21.48
C GLU A 398 6.64 -31.32 21.31
N GLU A 399 5.78 -31.95 22.11
CA GLU A 399 4.35 -31.68 22.16
C GLU A 399 4.06 -30.22 22.59
N SER A 400 4.78 -29.71 23.61
CA SER A 400 4.65 -28.33 24.11
C SER A 400 5.20 -27.30 23.11
N CYS A 401 6.11 -27.68 22.23
CA CYS A 401 6.65 -26.85 21.17
C CYS A 401 5.77 -26.83 19.90
N ARG A 402 4.57 -27.42 19.93
CA ARG A 402 3.56 -27.27 18.89
C ARG A 402 2.80 -25.98 19.10
N TYR A 403 2.74 -25.17 18.08
CA TYR A 403 2.11 -23.87 18.14
C TYR A 403 1.11 -23.72 17.00
N SER A 404 -0.19 -23.62 17.33
CA SER A 404 -1.20 -23.31 16.34
C SER A 404 -1.09 -21.85 15.90
N ILE A 405 -0.86 -21.65 14.62
CA ILE A 405 -0.85 -20.29 14.04
C ILE A 405 -2.25 -19.85 13.58
N GLN A 406 -3.26 -20.67 13.73
CA GLN A 406 -4.62 -20.34 13.30
C GLN A 406 -5.15 -19.04 13.94
N PRO A 407 -5.03 -18.83 15.27
CA PRO A 407 -5.45 -17.58 15.90
C PRO A 407 -4.74 -16.37 15.29
N ASN A 408 -3.44 -16.49 14.99
CA ASN A 408 -2.65 -15.42 14.40
C ASN A 408 -3.09 -15.10 12.96
N LEU A 409 -3.39 -16.13 12.17
CA LEU A 409 -3.91 -15.96 10.81
C LEU A 409 -5.29 -15.28 10.83
N GLU A 410 -6.16 -15.65 11.78
CA GLU A 410 -7.49 -15.03 11.94
C GLU A 410 -7.38 -13.57 12.44
N GLU A 411 -6.49 -13.29 13.39
CA GLU A 411 -6.20 -11.92 13.85
C GLU A 411 -5.65 -11.07 12.71
N GLY A 412 -4.64 -11.57 11.98
CA GLY A 412 -4.07 -10.92 10.82
C GLY A 412 -5.12 -10.65 9.73
N LYS A 413 -6.01 -11.62 9.47
CA LYS A 413 -7.13 -11.46 8.54
C LYS A 413 -8.10 -10.38 8.98
N LYS A 414 -8.46 -10.36 10.27
CA LYS A 414 -9.35 -9.34 10.85
C LYS A 414 -8.73 -7.94 10.77
N ASN A 415 -7.46 -7.80 11.11
CA ASN A 415 -6.76 -6.51 11.09
C ASN A 415 -6.62 -5.98 9.65
N MET A 416 -6.20 -6.84 8.71
CA MET A 416 -6.15 -6.44 7.29
C MET A 416 -7.53 -6.13 6.72
N ALA A 417 -8.57 -6.87 7.09
CA ALA A 417 -9.94 -6.54 6.67
C ALA A 417 -10.38 -5.16 7.16
N GLY A 418 -9.92 -4.72 8.34
CA GLY A 418 -10.12 -3.37 8.86
C GLY A 418 -9.48 -2.31 7.96
N TYR A 419 -8.25 -2.52 7.52
CA TYR A 419 -7.57 -1.62 6.58
C TYR A 419 -8.17 -1.66 5.17
N LEU A 420 -8.83 -2.74 4.78
CA LEU A 420 -9.48 -2.87 3.47
C LEU A 420 -10.95 -2.41 3.49
N LYS A 421 -11.46 -1.95 4.63
CA LYS A 421 -12.85 -1.49 4.77
C LYS A 421 -12.90 0.03 4.77
N ASN A 422 -13.09 0.62 3.59
CA ASN A 422 -13.20 2.07 3.41
C ASN A 422 -12.00 2.85 3.98
N TYR A 423 -10.80 2.31 3.83
CA TYR A 423 -9.58 2.99 4.24
C TYR A 423 -9.31 4.19 3.35
N SER A 424 -9.03 5.34 3.95
CA SER A 424 -8.68 6.57 3.23
C SER A 424 -7.21 6.93 3.51
N PRO A 425 -6.29 6.61 2.60
CA PRO A 425 -4.89 6.98 2.75
C PRO A 425 -4.66 8.50 2.62
N MET A 426 -5.56 9.19 1.94
CA MET A 426 -5.55 10.64 1.75
C MET A 426 -6.97 11.16 1.47
N PRO A 427 -7.24 12.47 1.67
CA PRO A 427 -8.55 13.06 1.37
C PRO A 427 -9.01 12.73 -0.05
N GLY A 428 -10.24 12.26 -0.18
CA GLY A 428 -10.86 11.92 -1.46
C GLY A 428 -10.49 10.56 -2.05
N VAL A 429 -9.57 9.79 -1.45
CA VAL A 429 -9.21 8.43 -1.90
C VAL A 429 -9.70 7.40 -0.90
N PHE A 430 -10.46 6.42 -1.38
CA PHE A 430 -11.03 5.35 -0.55
C PHE A 430 -10.64 3.98 -1.10
N VAL A 431 -10.09 3.15 -0.23
CA VAL A 431 -9.69 1.78 -0.54
C VAL A 431 -10.69 0.80 0.08
N ASN A 432 -11.27 -0.05 -0.74
CA ASN A 432 -12.15 -1.13 -0.31
C ASN A 432 -11.63 -2.45 -0.87
N GLY A 433 -11.66 -3.50 -0.06
CA GLY A 433 -11.15 -4.78 -0.49
C GLY A 433 -11.70 -5.95 0.30
N LYS A 434 -11.44 -7.13 -0.20
CA LYS A 434 -11.78 -8.39 0.45
C LYS A 434 -10.57 -9.32 0.40
N MET A 435 -10.18 -9.83 1.56
CA MET A 435 -9.22 -10.91 1.67
C MET A 435 -9.97 -12.24 1.55
N GLU A 436 -9.48 -13.15 0.69
CA GLU A 436 -10.09 -14.44 0.47
C GLU A 436 -9.45 -15.51 1.36
N ASP A 437 -8.15 -15.73 1.22
CA ASP A 437 -7.43 -16.77 1.93
C ASP A 437 -6.02 -16.33 2.32
N ILE A 438 -5.55 -16.89 3.46
CA ILE A 438 -4.17 -16.76 3.93
C ILE A 438 -3.58 -18.17 3.99
N GLN A 439 -2.56 -18.41 3.20
CA GLN A 439 -1.84 -19.68 3.13
C GLN A 439 -0.43 -19.50 3.65
N PHE A 440 -0.03 -20.34 4.58
CA PHE A 440 1.34 -20.47 5.01
C PHE A 440 2.06 -21.43 4.04
N ASP A 441 3.20 -21.03 3.50
CA ASP A 441 3.94 -21.82 2.50
C ASP A 441 5.08 -22.63 3.15
N LYS A 442 6.09 -21.95 3.68
CA LYS A 442 7.30 -22.59 4.25
C LYS A 442 7.96 -21.72 5.31
N ILE A 443 8.84 -22.36 6.09
CA ILE A 443 9.80 -21.69 6.99
C ILE A 443 11.20 -21.85 6.42
N GLN A 444 11.98 -20.77 6.47
CA GLN A 444 13.40 -20.76 6.16
C GLN A 444 14.17 -20.23 7.38
N LEU A 445 15.25 -20.91 7.73
CA LEU A 445 16.21 -20.44 8.72
C LEU A 445 17.39 -19.78 8.01
N THR A 446 17.80 -18.63 8.51
CA THR A 446 19.05 -17.96 8.13
C THR A 446 19.91 -17.78 9.39
N ASN A 447 21.16 -17.34 9.25
CA ASN A 447 22.01 -17.10 10.42
C ASN A 447 21.50 -15.96 11.32
N GLN A 448 20.61 -15.08 10.83
CA GLN A 448 20.11 -13.91 11.57
C GLN A 448 18.64 -13.98 11.96
N ALA A 449 17.82 -14.74 11.21
CA ALA A 449 16.38 -14.67 11.34
C ALA A 449 15.68 -15.99 10.98
N ILE A 450 14.48 -16.15 11.50
CA ILE A 450 13.47 -17.11 11.07
C ILE A 450 12.56 -16.38 10.08
N ILE A 451 12.35 -16.95 8.91
CA ILE A 451 11.50 -16.38 7.87
C ILE A 451 10.37 -17.34 7.57
N ALA A 452 9.14 -16.87 7.73
CA ALA A 452 7.93 -17.58 7.33
C ALA A 452 7.37 -16.94 6.04
N PHE A 453 7.07 -17.75 5.03
CA PHE A 453 6.49 -17.31 3.78
C PHE A 453 4.99 -17.53 3.80
N ILE A 454 4.24 -16.46 3.54
CA ILE A 454 2.78 -16.43 3.59
C ILE A 454 2.28 -15.92 2.24
N LYS A 455 1.26 -16.58 1.70
CA LYS A 455 0.55 -16.16 0.49
C LYS A 455 -0.85 -15.72 0.83
N ILE A 456 -1.25 -14.56 0.32
CA ILE A 456 -2.58 -13.99 0.51
C ILE A 456 -3.18 -13.68 -0.86
N ASN A 457 -4.43 -14.10 -1.06
CA ASN A 457 -5.22 -13.76 -2.22
C ASN A 457 -6.39 -12.87 -1.80
N GLY A 458 -6.81 -11.98 -2.71
CA GLY A 458 -7.93 -11.08 -2.45
C GLY A 458 -8.22 -10.13 -3.60
N THR A 459 -9.11 -9.18 -3.34
CA THR A 459 -9.49 -8.13 -4.28
C THR A 459 -9.43 -6.77 -3.59
N VAL A 460 -9.05 -5.74 -4.32
CA VAL A 460 -9.08 -4.34 -3.85
C VAL A 460 -9.71 -3.47 -4.93
N ASN A 461 -10.43 -2.45 -4.51
CA ASN A 461 -10.97 -1.41 -5.35
C ASN A 461 -10.64 -0.04 -4.73
N VAL A 462 -10.18 0.89 -5.53
CA VAL A 462 -9.86 2.26 -5.12
C VAL A 462 -10.84 3.20 -5.80
N SER A 463 -11.60 3.97 -5.02
CA SER A 463 -12.45 5.05 -5.54
C SER A 463 -11.85 6.40 -5.17
N VAL A 464 -11.88 7.31 -6.14
CA VAL A 464 -11.44 8.69 -5.96
C VAL A 464 -12.67 9.58 -6.03
N ASN A 465 -12.98 10.27 -4.94
CA ASN A 465 -14.12 11.17 -4.81
C ASN A 465 -13.63 12.52 -4.25
N GLY A 466 -13.89 13.61 -4.99
CA GLY A 466 -13.54 14.96 -4.53
C GLY A 466 -12.02 15.20 -4.46
N LEU A 467 -11.33 15.10 -5.60
CA LEU A 467 -9.95 15.57 -5.73
C LEU A 467 -9.90 17.05 -5.33
N LYS A 468 -9.12 17.36 -4.30
CA LYS A 468 -8.85 18.74 -3.85
C LYS A 468 -7.49 19.20 -4.31
#